data_1774dfab2e19b6c25ba0d8552b64051d
#
_entry.id   1774dfab2e19b6c25ba0d8552b64051d
#
_cell.length_a   1.000
_cell.length_b   1.000
_cell.length_c   1.000
_cell.angle_alpha   90.00
_cell.angle_beta   90.00
_cell.angle_gamma   90.00
#
_symmetry.space_group_name_H-M   'P 1'
#
loop_
_entity.id
_entity.type
_entity.pdbx_description
1 polymer ?
#
loop_
_entity_poly.entity_id
_entity_poly.type
_entity_poly.pdbx_seq_one_letter_code
_entity_poly.pdbx_strand_id
1 'polypeptide(L)'
;MNLDICKFNLFITGIGNVGFKLFEELSKNRNFYIKNHQIDFVIRGISDSDKMYFNTNGISFENWQHLMKNGEDSDEELFFKKVKNFNLQNSVFVDNTASKKVADTYIHYLKNHIHVVTCNKIACSSDYFYY
;
A
#
# COMPACT_ATOMS: atom_id res chain seq x y z
N MET A 1 16.11 -21.73 -16.45
CA MET A 1 14.68 -21.62 -16.76
C MET A 1 14.13 -20.34 -16.13
N ASN A 2 13.61 -19.47 -16.96
CA ASN A 2 13.02 -18.23 -16.46
C ASN A 2 11.61 -18.49 -15.98
N LEU A 3 11.40 -18.31 -14.69
CA LEU A 3 10.07 -18.35 -14.11
C LEU A 3 9.47 -16.95 -14.22
N ASP A 4 8.25 -16.87 -14.72
CA ASP A 4 7.53 -15.61 -14.76
C ASP A 4 7.13 -15.23 -13.34
N ILE A 5 7.71 -14.16 -12.82
CA ILE A 5 7.39 -13.66 -11.49
C ILE A 5 6.32 -12.60 -11.62
N CYS A 6 5.21 -12.81 -10.89
CA CYS A 6 4.14 -11.83 -10.82
C CYS A 6 4.49 -10.80 -9.75
N LYS A 7 4.62 -9.56 -10.15
CA LYS A 7 4.98 -8.46 -9.24
C LYS A 7 3.71 -7.70 -8.84
N PHE A 8 3.50 -7.56 -7.53
CA PHE A 8 2.46 -6.72 -6.98
C PHE A 8 3.08 -5.47 -6.37
N ASN A 9 2.52 -4.33 -6.72
CA ASN A 9 3.00 -3.02 -6.26
C ASN A 9 2.06 -2.52 -5.17
N LEU A 10 2.54 -2.44 -3.94
CA LEU A 10 1.73 -2.15 -2.77
C LEU A 10 1.92 -0.72 -2.32
N PHE A 11 0.82 -0.08 -1.98
CA PHE A 11 0.76 1.27 -1.45
C PHE A 11 -0.04 1.20 -0.15
N ILE A 12 0.64 1.34 0.99
CA ILE A 12 0.06 1.05 2.31
C ILE A 12 -0.17 2.33 3.07
N THR A 13 -1.43 2.62 3.41
CA THR A 13 -1.77 3.73 4.29
C THR A 13 -2.11 3.20 5.67
N GLY A 14 -1.74 3.97 6.71
CA GLY A 14 -1.94 3.55 8.09
C GLY A 14 -0.83 2.65 8.62
N ILE A 15 0.41 3.14 8.57
CA ILE A 15 1.54 2.45 9.20
C ILE A 15 1.46 2.66 10.72
N GLY A 16 0.50 2.00 11.35
CA GLY A 16 0.40 1.83 12.79
C GLY A 16 0.79 0.41 13.13
N ASN A 17 0.18 -0.16 14.17
CA ASN A 17 0.54 -1.51 14.63
C ASN A 17 0.29 -2.57 13.57
N VAL A 18 -0.87 -2.54 12.91
CA VAL A 18 -1.23 -3.53 11.89
C VAL A 18 -0.41 -3.32 10.63
N GLY A 19 -0.30 -2.06 10.18
CA GLY A 19 0.47 -1.73 8.98
C GLY A 19 1.94 -2.05 9.14
N PHE A 20 2.51 -1.80 10.31
CA PHE A 20 3.89 -2.17 10.62
C PHE A 20 4.11 -3.67 10.52
N LYS A 21 3.20 -4.46 11.11
CA LYS A 21 3.28 -5.92 11.07
C LYS A 21 3.21 -6.45 9.65
N LEU A 22 2.33 -5.92 8.84
CA LEU A 22 2.21 -6.29 7.44
C LEU A 22 3.48 -6.00 6.67
N PHE A 23 4.02 -4.79 6.85
CA PHE A 23 5.26 -4.37 6.21
C PHE A 23 6.41 -5.30 6.59
N GLU A 24 6.54 -5.59 7.89
CA GLU A 24 7.57 -6.50 8.40
C GLU A 24 7.45 -7.89 7.79
N GLU A 25 6.24 -8.44 7.80
CA GLU A 25 5.96 -9.78 7.26
C GLU A 25 6.33 -9.89 5.79
N LEU A 26 5.86 -8.94 4.99
CA LEU A 26 6.13 -8.94 3.55
C LEU A 26 7.62 -8.77 3.25
N SER A 27 8.30 -7.95 4.05
CA SER A 27 9.73 -7.69 3.84
C SER A 27 10.58 -8.90 4.22
N LYS A 28 10.28 -9.53 5.36
CA LYS A 28 11.01 -10.70 5.82
C LYS A 28 10.82 -11.91 4.93
N ASN A 29 9.64 -12.08 4.36
CA ASN A 29 9.26 -13.26 3.60
C ASN A 29 9.28 -13.03 2.08
N ARG A 30 9.84 -11.91 1.62
CA ARG A 30 9.86 -11.57 0.19
C ARG A 30 10.47 -12.68 -0.65
N ASN A 31 11.65 -13.16 -0.25
CA ASN A 31 12.35 -14.21 -0.99
C ASN A 31 11.59 -15.54 -0.96
N PHE A 32 10.90 -15.82 0.14
CA PHE A 32 10.06 -17.01 0.24
C PHE A 32 8.92 -16.98 -0.79
N TYR A 33 8.23 -15.83 -0.91
CA TYR A 33 7.15 -15.69 -1.87
C TYR A 33 7.64 -15.78 -3.31
N ILE A 34 8.79 -15.18 -3.60
CA ILE A 34 9.40 -15.26 -4.93
C ILE A 34 9.73 -16.70 -5.27
N LYS A 35 10.40 -17.40 -4.36
CA LYS A 35 10.90 -18.75 -4.59
C LYS A 35 9.77 -19.78 -4.66
N ASN A 36 8.79 -19.70 -3.80
CA ASN A 36 7.77 -20.75 -3.65
C ASN A 36 6.46 -20.46 -4.37
N HIS A 37 6.16 -19.20 -4.66
CA HIS A 37 4.89 -18.80 -5.28
C HIS A 37 5.07 -17.96 -6.53
N GLN A 38 6.29 -17.61 -6.91
CA GLN A 38 6.60 -16.73 -8.04
C GLN A 38 5.87 -15.39 -7.92
N ILE A 39 5.77 -14.87 -6.70
CA ILE A 39 5.14 -13.58 -6.41
C ILE A 39 6.16 -12.69 -5.72
N ASP A 40 6.31 -11.45 -6.22
CA ASP A 40 7.14 -10.43 -5.61
C ASP A 40 6.27 -9.28 -5.15
N PHE A 41 6.22 -9.05 -3.83
CA PHE A 41 5.51 -7.90 -3.25
C PHE A 41 6.49 -6.76 -3.06
N VAL A 42 6.29 -5.66 -3.76
CA VAL A 42 7.15 -4.47 -3.68
C VAL A 42 6.34 -3.34 -3.06
N ILE A 43 6.84 -2.81 -1.94
CA ILE A 43 6.19 -1.68 -1.27
C ILE A 43 6.70 -0.40 -1.93
N ARG A 44 5.81 0.34 -2.59
CA ARG A 44 6.15 1.55 -3.35
C ARG A 44 5.75 2.84 -2.63
N GLY A 45 4.78 2.77 -1.75
CA GLY A 45 4.30 3.93 -1.01
C GLY A 45 3.79 3.55 0.36
N ILE A 46 3.99 4.43 1.32
CA ILE A 46 3.52 4.26 2.69
C ILE A 46 3.05 5.61 3.23
N SER A 47 2.12 5.58 4.17
CA SER A 47 1.71 6.77 4.89
C SER A 47 1.26 6.45 6.32
N ASP A 48 1.44 7.42 7.21
CA ASP A 48 0.80 7.44 8.51
C ASP A 48 -0.12 8.67 8.59
N SER A 49 -0.57 9.04 9.77
CA SER A 49 -1.45 10.20 9.93
C SER A 49 -0.74 11.54 9.64
N ASP A 50 0.57 11.55 9.61
CA ASP A 50 1.38 12.76 9.53
C ASP A 50 2.14 12.88 8.20
N LYS A 51 2.79 11.82 7.76
CA LYS A 51 3.67 11.83 6.59
C LYS A 51 3.34 10.72 5.61
N MET A 52 3.76 10.92 4.37
CA MET A 52 3.73 9.89 3.32
C MET A 52 5.04 9.90 2.56
N TYR A 53 5.43 8.73 2.09
CA TYR A 53 6.69 8.54 1.37
C TYR A 53 6.51 7.53 0.24
N PHE A 54 7.11 7.84 -0.92
CA PHE A 54 7.04 6.99 -2.10
C PHE A 54 8.44 6.77 -2.66
N ASN A 55 8.68 5.60 -3.23
CA ASN A 55 9.95 5.29 -3.85
C ASN A 55 9.72 4.35 -5.05
N THR A 56 10.17 4.78 -6.22
CA THR A 56 10.02 3.99 -7.46
C THR A 56 10.79 2.68 -7.43
N ASN A 57 11.82 2.58 -6.60
CA ASN A 57 12.64 1.39 -6.47
C ASN A 57 12.20 0.48 -5.31
N GLY A 58 11.11 0.83 -4.64
CA GLY A 58 10.66 0.11 -3.47
C GLY A 58 11.21 0.69 -2.17
N ILE A 59 10.48 0.48 -1.09
CA ILE A 59 10.82 0.99 0.24
C ILE A 59 11.34 -0.15 1.09
N SER A 60 12.53 0.03 1.66
CA SER A 60 13.15 -0.95 2.54
C SER A 60 12.56 -0.87 3.94
N PHE A 61 12.23 -2.02 4.52
CA PHE A 61 11.79 -2.11 5.91
C PHE A 61 12.85 -1.57 6.88
N GLU A 62 14.12 -1.67 6.52
CA GLU A 62 15.22 -1.26 7.40
C GLU A 62 15.34 0.26 7.52
N ASN A 63 14.97 1.01 6.47
CA ASN A 63 15.15 2.45 6.41
C ASN A 63 13.85 3.26 6.46
N TRP A 64 12.70 2.61 6.42
CA TRP A 64 11.45 3.32 6.15
C TRP A 64 11.13 4.41 7.17
N GLN A 65 11.45 4.20 8.45
CA GLN A 65 11.17 5.19 9.50
C GLN A 65 11.94 6.47 9.27
N HIS A 66 13.21 6.35 8.91
CA HIS A 66 14.05 7.50 8.60
C HIS A 66 13.57 8.24 7.36
N LEU A 67 13.25 7.50 6.31
CA LEU A 67 12.77 8.08 5.06
C LEU A 67 11.41 8.76 5.21
N MET A 68 10.54 8.20 6.04
CA MET A 68 9.22 8.73 6.31
C MET A 68 9.27 10.10 6.99
N LYS A 69 10.23 10.32 7.88
CA LYS A 69 10.41 11.61 8.54
C LYS A 69 10.65 12.74 7.55
N ASN A 70 11.27 12.44 6.43
CA ASN A 70 11.57 13.40 5.37
C ASN A 70 10.55 13.37 4.24
N GLY A 71 9.43 12.67 4.44
CA GLY A 71 8.36 12.58 3.47
C GLY A 71 7.52 13.85 3.40
N GLU A 72 6.55 13.82 2.50
CA GLU A 72 5.57 14.89 2.37
C GLU A 72 4.50 14.75 3.45
N ASP A 73 3.79 15.86 3.73
CA ASP A 73 2.64 15.81 4.63
C ASP A 73 1.56 14.88 4.06
N SER A 74 0.97 14.09 4.92
CA SER A 74 -0.03 13.10 4.52
C SER A 74 -1.29 13.77 3.99
N ASP A 75 -1.75 13.29 2.82
CA ASP A 75 -2.97 13.78 2.16
C ASP A 75 -3.54 12.64 1.34
N GLU A 76 -4.80 12.29 1.59
CA GLU A 76 -5.42 11.12 0.98
C GLU A 76 -5.59 11.27 -0.53
N GLU A 77 -5.96 12.46 -1.00
CA GLU A 77 -6.12 12.71 -2.43
C GLU A 77 -4.79 12.71 -3.15
N LEU A 78 -3.78 13.32 -2.54
CA LEU A 78 -2.43 13.33 -3.11
C LEU A 78 -1.84 11.93 -3.13
N PHE A 79 -2.10 11.15 -2.09
CA PHE A 79 -1.67 9.74 -2.06
C PHE A 79 -2.22 8.98 -3.27
N PHE A 80 -3.52 9.11 -3.53
CA PHE A 80 -4.15 8.50 -4.69
C PHE A 80 -3.52 8.97 -6.00
N LYS A 81 -3.30 10.28 -6.15
CA LYS A 81 -2.70 10.84 -7.37
C LYS A 81 -1.32 10.26 -7.61
N LYS A 82 -0.53 10.11 -6.56
CA LYS A 82 0.81 9.51 -6.67
C LYS A 82 0.74 8.04 -7.07
N VAL A 83 -0.17 7.27 -6.48
CA VAL A 83 -0.38 5.86 -6.85
C VAL A 83 -0.75 5.75 -8.34
N LYS A 84 -1.68 6.58 -8.77
CA LYS A 84 -2.11 6.62 -10.17
C LYS A 84 -0.95 6.98 -11.10
N ASN A 85 -0.13 7.94 -10.70
CA ASN A 85 0.99 8.42 -11.51
C ASN A 85 2.10 7.38 -11.65
N PHE A 86 2.25 6.46 -10.71
CA PHE A 86 3.15 5.33 -10.87
C PHE A 86 2.78 4.47 -12.08
N ASN A 87 1.47 4.37 -12.34
CA ASN A 87 0.93 3.65 -13.49
C ASN A 87 1.51 2.24 -13.64
N LEU A 88 1.59 1.52 -12.52
CA LEU A 88 2.13 0.17 -12.47
C LEU A 88 1.02 -0.86 -12.53
N GLN A 89 1.26 -1.95 -13.24
CA GLN A 89 0.35 -3.09 -13.24
C GLN A 89 0.31 -3.72 -11.85
N ASN A 90 -0.80 -4.36 -11.53
CA ASN A 90 -0.98 -5.05 -10.24
C ASN A 90 -0.73 -4.13 -9.06
N SER A 91 -1.25 -2.91 -9.13
CA SER A 91 -1.19 -1.98 -8.00
C SER A 91 -2.29 -2.30 -7.01
N VAL A 92 -1.92 -2.32 -5.73
CA VAL A 92 -2.83 -2.62 -4.63
C VAL A 92 -2.72 -1.52 -3.58
N PHE A 93 -3.84 -0.89 -3.28
CA PHE A 93 -3.94 0.06 -2.18
C PHE A 93 -4.38 -0.69 -0.93
N VAL A 94 -3.57 -0.61 0.12
CA VAL A 94 -3.84 -1.30 1.39
C VAL A 94 -4.17 -0.27 2.46
N ASP A 95 -5.39 -0.34 3.01
CA ASP A 95 -5.84 0.59 4.04
C ASP A 95 -5.93 -0.09 5.39
N ASN A 96 -5.04 0.28 6.30
CA ASN A 96 -5.02 -0.17 7.68
C ASN A 96 -5.43 0.94 8.66
N THR A 97 -6.11 1.98 8.16
CA THR A 97 -6.56 3.10 9.00
C THR A 97 -7.93 2.84 9.60
N ALA A 98 -8.37 3.76 10.45
CA ALA A 98 -9.76 3.85 10.92
C ALA A 98 -10.40 5.13 10.38
N SER A 99 -9.97 5.61 9.23
CA SER A 99 -10.35 6.90 8.67
C SER A 99 -11.46 6.75 7.64
N LYS A 100 -12.56 7.49 7.85
CA LYS A 100 -13.62 7.59 6.85
C LYS A 100 -13.13 8.33 5.60
N LYS A 101 -12.26 9.32 5.77
CA LYS A 101 -11.66 10.07 4.65
C LYS A 101 -10.92 9.14 3.70
N VAL A 102 -10.15 8.21 4.26
CA VAL A 102 -9.42 7.22 3.46
C VAL A 102 -10.42 6.29 2.76
N ALA A 103 -11.42 5.80 3.49
CA ALA A 103 -12.45 4.93 2.91
C ALA A 103 -13.17 5.59 1.74
N ASP A 104 -13.43 6.88 1.83
CA ASP A 104 -14.11 7.64 0.77
C ASP A 104 -13.27 7.72 -0.52
N THR A 105 -11.98 7.43 -0.47
CA THR A 105 -11.11 7.42 -1.66
C THR A 105 -11.15 6.10 -2.42
N TYR A 106 -11.70 5.03 -1.87
CA TYR A 106 -11.68 3.70 -2.49
C TYR A 106 -12.25 3.70 -3.90
N ILE A 107 -13.31 4.46 -4.14
CA ILE A 107 -13.94 4.50 -5.45
C ILE A 107 -12.97 5.00 -6.53
N HIS A 108 -12.08 5.91 -6.19
CA HIS A 108 -11.10 6.44 -7.12
C HIS A 108 -10.07 5.38 -7.52
N TYR A 109 -9.62 4.59 -6.54
CA TYR A 109 -8.70 3.48 -6.82
C TYR A 109 -9.37 2.44 -7.72
N LEU A 110 -10.59 2.03 -7.37
CA LEU A 110 -11.32 1.00 -8.12
C LEU A 110 -11.62 1.44 -9.55
N LYS A 111 -11.98 2.71 -9.77
CA LYS A 111 -12.22 3.25 -11.11
C LYS A 111 -10.96 3.24 -11.97
N ASN A 112 -9.79 3.24 -11.37
CA ASN A 112 -8.52 3.22 -12.07
C ASN A 112 -7.87 1.83 -12.06
N HIS A 113 -8.66 0.79 -11.79
CA HIS A 113 -8.22 -0.61 -11.82
C HIS A 113 -7.13 -0.91 -10.80
N ILE A 114 -7.12 -0.19 -9.68
CA ILE A 114 -6.23 -0.43 -8.56
C ILE A 114 -7.03 -1.21 -7.52
N HIS A 115 -6.53 -2.36 -7.12
CA HIS A 115 -7.19 -3.19 -6.12
C HIS A 115 -7.14 -2.53 -4.75
N VAL A 116 -8.17 -2.76 -3.95
CA VAL A 116 -8.23 -2.25 -2.57
C VAL A 116 -8.34 -3.41 -1.60
N VAL A 117 -7.44 -3.43 -0.63
CA VAL A 117 -7.47 -4.37 0.50
C VAL A 117 -7.57 -3.54 1.76
N THR A 118 -8.52 -3.84 2.63
CA THR A 118 -8.77 -2.99 3.79
C THR A 118 -9.02 -3.78 5.06
N CYS A 119 -8.45 -3.26 6.16
CA CYS A 119 -8.81 -3.61 7.53
C CYS A 119 -9.60 -2.47 8.19
N ASN A 120 -10.00 -1.47 7.41
CA ASN A 120 -10.72 -0.30 7.93
C ASN A 120 -12.15 -0.69 8.31
N LYS A 121 -12.43 -0.74 9.61
CA LYS A 121 -13.73 -1.14 10.13
C LYS A 121 -14.85 -0.18 9.77
N ILE A 122 -14.54 1.08 9.59
CA ILE A 122 -15.51 2.10 9.18
C ILE A 122 -16.00 1.80 7.76
N ALA A 123 -15.09 1.50 6.84
CA ALA A 123 -15.43 1.12 5.49
C ALA A 123 -16.24 -0.18 5.46
N CYS A 124 -15.82 -1.17 6.26
CA CYS A 124 -16.47 -2.48 6.31
C CYS A 124 -17.87 -2.45 6.93
N SER A 125 -18.13 -1.49 7.82
CA SER A 125 -19.42 -1.39 8.51
C SER A 125 -20.35 -0.33 7.93
N SER A 126 -19.88 0.47 6.98
CA SER A 126 -20.67 1.56 6.40
C SER A 126 -21.58 1.05 5.29
N ASP A 127 -21.26 1.42 4.09
CA ASP A 127 -22.08 1.15 2.94
C ASP A 127 -21.48 -0.04 2.16
N TYR A 128 -22.29 -1.03 1.88
CA TYR A 128 -21.81 -2.24 1.22
C TYR A 128 -21.26 -2.01 -0.19
N PHE A 129 -21.57 -0.91 -0.81
CA PHE A 129 -21.13 -0.69 -2.18
C PHE A 129 -19.64 -0.30 -2.28
N TYR A 130 -18.95 -0.15 -1.16
CA TYR A 130 -17.50 -0.08 -1.15
C TYR A 130 -16.86 -1.39 -1.61
N TYR A 131 -17.63 -2.44 -1.64
CA TYR A 131 -17.15 -3.75 -2.10
C TYR A 131 -17.50 -3.96 -3.58
#